data_3ccdff3093276cb35829d336278a8a7d
#
_entry.id   3ccdff3093276cb35829d336278a8a7d
#
_cell.length_a   1.000
_cell.length_b   1.000
_cell.length_c   1.000
_cell.angle_alpha   90.00
_cell.angle_beta   90.00
_cell.angle_gamma   90.00
#
_symmetry.space_group_name_H-M   'P 1'
#
loop_
_entity.id
_entity.type
_entity.pdbx_description
1 polymer ?
#
loop_
_entity_poly.entity_id
_entity_poly.type
_entity_poly.pdbx_seq_one_letter_code
_entity_poly.pdbx_strand_id
1 'polypeptide(L)'
;MAASRAVLKPVSERGWSAGLANLLRKEANTWLRTRYGLTHLVLWIFIINGLMAIIISTAGEDLDAGETVVAASIDPFVGIAAWFTSIGVAILAMGAIVGEKSSGTAAWVLSAPVSRPAFLLSKLLVIGVGSVVTMVVIPGLLVFLEFSYIPAAAESGEVAILPWMGAVGALSLNVLFYLGLTVFLGTLFSSRGAVIGTAIGVFMAGTLIAPVLPSVVSNLTPWALLDPLAMALADETRSVDSIVPVFAAMAWIAIFTVASFWRFQREEF
;
A
#
# COMPACT_ATOMS: atom_id res chain seq x y z
N MET A 1 20.19 -26.10 14.31
CA MET A 1 20.47 -24.67 14.03
C MET A 1 20.02 -23.86 15.24
N ALA A 2 20.95 -23.29 16.00
CA ALA A 2 20.63 -22.47 17.16
C ALA A 2 20.01 -21.15 16.68
N ALA A 3 18.76 -20.92 17.03
CA ALA A 3 18.11 -19.65 16.80
C ALA A 3 18.91 -18.56 17.54
N SER A 4 19.54 -17.66 16.78
CA SER A 4 20.16 -16.46 17.34
C SER A 4 19.10 -15.70 18.12
N ARG A 5 19.13 -15.80 19.46
CA ARG A 5 18.27 -15.00 20.34
C ARG A 5 18.56 -13.53 20.05
N ALA A 6 17.58 -12.84 19.52
CA ALA A 6 17.67 -11.40 19.40
C ALA A 6 17.89 -10.83 20.82
N VAL A 7 19.07 -10.28 21.05
CA VAL A 7 19.40 -9.65 22.34
C VAL A 7 18.58 -8.36 22.40
N LEU A 8 17.49 -8.42 23.18
CA LEU A 8 16.68 -7.24 23.45
C LEU A 8 17.50 -6.29 24.33
N LYS A 9 17.60 -5.04 23.94
CA LYS A 9 18.26 -4.00 24.74
C LYS A 9 17.27 -3.51 25.83
N PRO A 10 17.74 -3.17 27.02
CA PRO A 10 16.92 -2.52 28.03
C PRO A 10 16.29 -1.25 27.45
N VAL A 11 15.02 -1.00 27.79
CA VAL A 11 14.33 0.22 27.37
C VAL A 11 14.87 1.38 28.20
N SER A 12 15.68 2.23 27.58
CA SER A 12 16.17 3.48 28.15
C SER A 12 15.35 4.70 27.72
N GLU A 13 14.50 4.51 26.70
CA GLU A 13 13.65 5.55 26.12
C GLU A 13 12.50 5.89 27.07
N ARG A 14 12.14 7.16 27.16
CA ARG A 14 11.00 7.66 27.93
C ARG A 14 10.04 8.41 27.01
N GLY A 15 8.78 8.53 27.42
CA GLY A 15 7.76 9.25 26.65
C GLY A 15 7.12 8.41 25.54
N TRP A 16 6.70 9.05 24.47
CA TRP A 16 5.90 8.44 23.40
C TRP A 16 6.64 7.36 22.59
N SER A 17 7.96 7.40 22.55
CA SER A 17 8.80 6.44 21.82
C SER A 17 9.31 5.26 22.67
N ALA A 18 8.89 5.16 23.95
CA ALA A 18 9.37 4.11 24.83
C ALA A 18 9.13 2.72 24.23
N GLY A 19 10.20 1.95 24.03
CA GLY A 19 10.18 0.60 23.46
C GLY A 19 10.07 0.53 21.92
N LEU A 20 9.99 1.66 21.18
CA LEU A 20 9.80 1.68 19.74
C LEU A 20 10.88 0.88 18.98
N ALA A 21 12.15 1.07 19.32
CA ALA A 21 13.26 0.38 18.65
C ALA A 21 13.18 -1.15 18.76
N ASN A 22 12.78 -1.65 19.92
CA ASN A 22 12.60 -3.08 20.16
C ASN A 22 11.39 -3.63 19.39
N LEU A 23 10.29 -2.88 19.36
CA LEU A 23 9.09 -3.25 18.59
C LEU A 23 9.36 -3.25 17.10
N LEU A 24 10.00 -2.20 16.56
CA LEU A 24 10.41 -2.15 15.15
C LEU A 24 11.28 -3.35 14.78
N ARG A 25 12.27 -3.68 15.63
CA ARG A 25 13.13 -4.84 15.38
C ARG A 25 12.35 -6.16 15.40
N LYS A 26 11.39 -6.32 16.32
CA LYS A 26 10.53 -7.50 16.39
C LYS A 26 9.71 -7.64 15.12
N GLU A 27 8.98 -6.60 14.75
CA GLU A 27 8.10 -6.60 13.58
C GLU A 27 8.92 -6.77 12.27
N ALA A 28 10.03 -6.04 12.10
CA ALA A 28 10.91 -6.17 10.94
C ALA A 28 11.54 -7.57 10.83
N ASN A 29 11.90 -8.21 11.94
CA ASN A 29 12.40 -9.57 11.92
C ASN A 29 11.36 -10.58 11.40
N THR A 30 10.09 -10.34 11.65
CA THR A 30 9.01 -11.16 11.08
C THR A 30 9.00 -11.09 9.55
N TRP A 31 9.24 -9.91 8.98
CA TRP A 31 9.35 -9.73 7.53
C TRP A 31 10.63 -10.29 6.92
N LEU A 32 11.79 -9.99 7.55
CA LEU A 32 13.09 -10.20 6.95
C LEU A 32 13.69 -11.58 7.26
N ARG A 33 13.37 -12.17 8.41
CA ARG A 33 13.99 -13.42 8.88
C ARG A 33 13.10 -14.65 8.76
N THR A 34 11.82 -14.47 8.48
CA THR A 34 10.91 -15.57 8.14
C THR A 34 10.75 -15.65 6.63
N ARG A 35 10.15 -16.73 6.14
CA ARG A 35 9.78 -16.83 4.72
C ARG A 35 8.63 -15.90 4.34
N TYR A 36 8.03 -15.21 5.31
CA TYR A 36 6.84 -14.40 5.11
C TYR A 36 7.07 -13.28 4.08
N GLY A 37 8.10 -12.45 4.26
CA GLY A 37 8.38 -11.35 3.32
C GLY A 37 8.73 -11.84 1.92
N LEU A 38 9.50 -12.94 1.81
CA LEU A 38 9.83 -13.55 0.51
C LEU A 38 8.58 -14.13 -0.17
N THR A 39 7.77 -14.90 0.54
CA THR A 39 6.52 -15.46 -0.01
C THR A 39 5.59 -14.34 -0.46
N HIS A 40 5.49 -13.27 0.34
CA HIS A 40 4.68 -12.11 0.01
C HIS A 40 5.19 -11.41 -1.25
N LEU A 41 6.50 -11.18 -1.35
CA LEU A 41 7.12 -10.59 -2.54
C LEU A 41 6.87 -11.45 -3.80
N VAL A 42 7.13 -12.75 -3.73
CA VAL A 42 6.91 -13.67 -4.86
C VAL A 42 5.45 -13.68 -5.29
N LEU A 43 4.52 -13.67 -4.34
CA LEU A 43 3.09 -13.60 -4.63
C LEU A 43 2.74 -12.34 -5.44
N TRP A 44 3.26 -11.18 -5.02
CA TRP A 44 2.94 -9.92 -5.68
C TRP A 44 3.62 -9.76 -7.04
N ILE A 45 4.84 -10.25 -7.20
CA ILE A 45 5.48 -10.36 -8.52
C ILE A 45 4.62 -11.25 -9.42
N PHE A 46 4.19 -12.43 -8.93
CA PHE A 46 3.38 -13.34 -9.74
C PHE A 46 2.04 -12.70 -10.16
N ILE A 47 1.35 -12.02 -9.24
CA ILE A 47 0.05 -11.39 -9.54
C ILE A 47 0.23 -10.22 -10.53
N ILE A 48 1.06 -9.23 -10.18
CA ILE A 48 1.16 -7.98 -10.96
C ILE A 48 1.92 -8.23 -12.27
N ASN A 49 3.13 -8.75 -12.18
CA ASN A 49 3.97 -8.93 -13.36
C ASN A 49 3.46 -10.07 -14.25
N GLY A 50 2.93 -11.16 -13.67
CA GLY A 50 2.32 -12.23 -14.47
C GLY A 50 1.12 -11.75 -15.28
N LEU A 51 0.23 -10.92 -14.70
CA LEU A 51 -0.88 -10.32 -15.45
C LEU A 51 -0.40 -9.30 -16.48
N MET A 52 0.57 -8.45 -16.11
CA MET A 52 1.12 -7.45 -17.04
C MET A 52 1.85 -8.08 -18.21
N ALA A 53 2.64 -9.12 -17.99
CA ALA A 53 3.30 -9.85 -19.07
C ALA A 53 2.28 -10.41 -20.09
N ILE A 54 1.13 -10.91 -19.63
CA ILE A 54 0.06 -11.36 -20.53
C ILE A 54 -0.52 -10.16 -21.30
N ILE A 55 -0.90 -9.09 -20.61
CA ILE A 55 -1.49 -7.90 -21.23
C ILE A 55 -0.56 -7.29 -22.25
N ILE A 56 0.70 -7.05 -21.91
CA ILE A 56 1.69 -6.48 -22.82
C ILE A 56 1.89 -7.38 -24.06
N SER A 57 1.89 -8.70 -23.87
CA SER A 57 2.09 -9.65 -24.98
C SER A 57 0.90 -9.72 -25.93
N THR A 58 -0.31 -9.44 -25.47
CA THR A 58 -1.55 -9.53 -26.25
C THR A 58 -2.06 -8.17 -26.73
N ALA A 59 -1.62 -7.07 -26.13
CA ALA A 59 -2.10 -5.72 -26.46
C ALA A 59 -1.91 -5.32 -27.94
N GLY A 60 -0.90 -5.86 -28.61
CA GLY A 60 -0.63 -5.56 -30.03
C GLY A 60 -1.68 -6.07 -31.01
N GLU A 61 -2.61 -6.94 -30.60
CA GLU A 61 -3.63 -7.53 -31.48
C GLU A 61 -4.84 -6.60 -31.69
N ASP A 62 -5.11 -5.68 -30.75
CA ASP A 62 -6.32 -4.85 -30.72
C ASP A 62 -6.02 -3.34 -30.62
N LEU A 63 -4.85 -2.89 -31.08
CA LEU A 63 -4.46 -1.47 -30.99
C LEU A 63 -5.27 -0.59 -31.93
N ASP A 64 -5.74 0.55 -31.42
CA ASP A 64 -6.30 1.62 -32.23
C ASP A 64 -5.21 2.31 -33.10
N ALA A 65 -5.64 2.96 -34.21
CA ALA A 65 -4.72 3.60 -35.12
C ALA A 65 -3.90 4.71 -34.43
N GLY A 66 -2.59 4.48 -34.27
CA GLY A 66 -1.65 5.39 -33.64
C GLY A 66 -1.41 5.14 -32.15
N GLU A 67 -2.07 4.14 -31.56
CA GLU A 67 -1.81 3.69 -30.21
C GLU A 67 -0.59 2.76 -30.15
N THR A 68 0.16 2.82 -29.06
CA THR A 68 1.30 1.93 -28.81
C THR A 68 0.95 0.90 -27.73
N VAL A 69 1.60 -0.28 -27.79
CA VAL A 69 1.44 -1.31 -26.73
C VAL A 69 1.73 -0.74 -25.35
N VAL A 70 2.72 0.14 -25.25
CA VAL A 70 3.06 0.82 -24.00
C VAL A 70 1.88 1.64 -23.48
N ALA A 71 1.30 2.52 -24.33
CA ALA A 71 0.17 3.37 -23.95
C ALA A 71 -1.05 2.52 -23.54
N ALA A 72 -1.41 1.51 -24.34
CA ALA A 72 -2.52 0.59 -24.07
C ALA A 72 -2.35 -0.22 -22.77
N SER A 73 -1.11 -0.40 -22.29
CA SER A 73 -0.83 -1.22 -21.08
C SER A 73 -0.75 -0.42 -19.78
N ILE A 74 -0.66 0.91 -19.85
CA ILE A 74 -0.48 1.76 -18.66
C ILE A 74 -1.72 1.78 -17.76
N ASP A 75 -2.89 2.01 -18.34
CA ASP A 75 -4.16 2.02 -17.58
C ASP A 75 -4.43 0.66 -16.91
N PRO A 76 -4.31 -0.49 -17.61
CA PRO A 76 -4.35 -1.80 -16.98
C PRO A 76 -3.35 -1.96 -15.84
N PHE A 77 -2.11 -1.50 -16.00
CA PHE A 77 -1.11 -1.59 -14.92
C PHE A 77 -1.56 -0.83 -13.68
N VAL A 78 -1.92 0.44 -13.83
CA VAL A 78 -2.35 1.27 -12.69
C VAL A 78 -3.61 0.69 -12.05
N GLY A 79 -4.58 0.27 -12.86
CA GLY A 79 -5.82 -0.35 -12.39
C GLY A 79 -5.59 -1.65 -11.62
N ILE A 80 -4.87 -2.61 -12.22
CA ILE A 80 -4.54 -3.90 -11.59
C ILE A 80 -3.76 -3.69 -10.31
N ALA A 81 -2.69 -2.89 -10.36
CA ALA A 81 -1.87 -2.61 -9.19
C ALA A 81 -2.70 -1.97 -8.07
N ALA A 82 -3.53 -0.97 -8.37
CA ALA A 82 -4.39 -0.32 -7.38
C ALA A 82 -5.41 -1.28 -6.77
N TRP A 83 -6.10 -2.07 -7.59
CA TRP A 83 -7.12 -3.02 -7.13
C TRP A 83 -6.53 -4.07 -6.21
N PHE A 84 -5.54 -4.79 -6.70
CA PHE A 84 -4.97 -5.92 -5.96
C PHE A 84 -4.24 -5.46 -4.70
N THR A 85 -3.45 -4.36 -4.78
CA THR A 85 -2.69 -3.90 -3.61
C THR A 85 -3.57 -3.29 -2.53
N SER A 86 -4.67 -2.61 -2.88
CA SER A 86 -5.64 -2.08 -1.91
C SER A 86 -6.29 -3.19 -1.09
N ILE A 87 -6.77 -4.24 -1.76
CA ILE A 87 -7.34 -5.41 -1.09
C ILE A 87 -6.26 -6.17 -0.32
N GLY A 88 -5.09 -6.34 -0.93
CA GLY A 88 -3.97 -7.07 -0.34
C GLY A 88 -3.47 -6.44 0.96
N VAL A 89 -3.26 -5.12 0.99
CA VAL A 89 -2.83 -4.44 2.22
C VAL A 89 -3.91 -4.45 3.30
N ALA A 90 -5.20 -4.39 2.91
CA ALA A 90 -6.29 -4.51 3.87
C ALA A 90 -6.33 -5.91 4.52
N ILE A 91 -6.14 -6.98 3.73
CA ILE A 91 -6.03 -8.35 4.23
C ILE A 91 -4.81 -8.50 5.16
N LEU A 92 -3.67 -7.94 4.76
CA LEU A 92 -2.43 -7.98 5.52
C LEU A 92 -2.58 -7.27 6.88
N ALA A 93 -3.20 -6.10 6.90
CA ALA A 93 -3.30 -5.24 8.06
C ALA A 93 -4.51 -5.52 8.96
N MET A 94 -5.55 -6.25 8.49
CA MET A 94 -6.78 -6.48 9.25
C MET A 94 -6.54 -7.11 10.63
N GLY A 95 -5.49 -7.91 10.76
CA GLY A 95 -5.11 -8.57 12.01
C GLY A 95 -4.12 -7.81 12.86
N ALA A 96 -3.55 -6.71 12.37
CA ALA A 96 -2.44 -6.02 13.02
C ALA A 96 -2.77 -5.50 14.43
N ILE A 97 -4.00 -5.04 14.63
CA ILE A 97 -4.50 -4.57 15.92
C ILE A 97 -5.50 -5.57 16.52
N VAL A 98 -6.50 -5.98 15.76
CA VAL A 98 -7.55 -6.91 16.23
C VAL A 98 -6.95 -8.24 16.69
N GLY A 99 -5.95 -8.77 15.96
CA GLY A 99 -5.29 -10.02 16.34
C GLY A 99 -4.58 -9.94 17.68
N GLU A 100 -3.90 -8.84 17.94
CA GLU A 100 -3.20 -8.60 19.21
C GLU A 100 -4.17 -8.36 20.38
N LYS A 101 -5.32 -7.70 20.08
CA LYS A 101 -6.39 -7.50 21.09
C LYS A 101 -7.03 -8.84 21.45
N SER A 102 -7.46 -9.61 20.47
CA SER A 102 -8.18 -10.87 20.67
C SER A 102 -7.33 -11.97 21.31
N SER A 103 -6.01 -11.94 21.10
CA SER A 103 -5.07 -12.88 21.74
C SER A 103 -4.57 -12.43 23.11
N GLY A 104 -4.94 -11.23 23.59
CA GLY A 104 -4.40 -10.63 24.81
C GLY A 104 -2.93 -10.17 24.70
N THR A 105 -2.30 -10.34 23.53
CA THR A 105 -0.89 -9.96 23.33
C THR A 105 -0.69 -8.45 23.48
N ALA A 106 -1.66 -7.65 23.05
CA ALA A 106 -1.61 -6.19 23.23
C ALA A 106 -1.51 -5.82 24.72
N ALA A 107 -2.37 -6.39 25.58
CA ALA A 107 -2.33 -6.17 27.03
C ALA A 107 -0.99 -6.60 27.64
N TRP A 108 -0.49 -7.77 27.23
CA TRP A 108 0.80 -8.29 27.70
C TRP A 108 1.98 -7.40 27.31
N VAL A 109 2.04 -6.94 26.05
CA VAL A 109 3.11 -6.05 25.58
C VAL A 109 3.05 -4.69 26.27
N LEU A 110 1.84 -4.15 26.47
CA LEU A 110 1.63 -2.85 27.11
C LEU A 110 1.78 -2.88 28.63
N SER A 111 1.87 -4.06 29.27
CA SER A 111 2.29 -4.18 30.66
C SER A 111 3.80 -3.98 30.87
N ALA A 112 4.61 -4.10 29.80
CA ALA A 112 6.01 -3.73 29.79
C ALA A 112 6.17 -2.19 29.65
N PRO A 113 7.38 -1.62 29.87
CA PRO A 113 7.62 -0.18 29.69
C PRO A 113 7.64 0.23 28.22
N VAL A 114 6.53 0.02 27.53
CA VAL A 114 6.30 0.32 26.11
C VAL A 114 5.14 1.30 26.01
N SER A 115 5.30 2.35 25.22
CA SER A 115 4.23 3.31 25.00
C SER A 115 3.23 2.80 23.95
N ARG A 116 1.94 3.15 24.12
CA ARG A 116 0.89 2.86 23.13
C ARG A 116 1.19 3.45 21.75
N PRO A 117 1.68 4.69 21.61
CA PRO A 117 2.13 5.21 20.33
C PRO A 117 3.25 4.39 19.69
N ALA A 118 4.26 3.97 20.45
CA ALA A 118 5.34 3.14 19.92
C ALA A 118 4.82 1.79 19.39
N PHE A 119 3.87 1.18 20.09
CA PHE A 119 3.23 -0.06 19.64
C PHE A 119 2.52 0.11 18.28
N LEU A 120 1.67 1.11 18.15
CA LEU A 120 0.94 1.35 16.91
C LEU A 120 1.86 1.79 15.76
N LEU A 121 2.81 2.69 16.06
CA LEU A 121 3.76 3.21 15.07
C LEU A 121 4.66 2.09 14.52
N SER A 122 5.11 1.16 15.34
CA SER A 122 5.93 0.04 14.88
C SER A 122 5.22 -0.82 13.84
N LYS A 123 3.92 -1.06 14.00
CA LYS A 123 3.11 -1.81 13.04
C LYS A 123 2.87 -1.02 11.77
N LEU A 124 2.47 0.25 11.88
CA LEU A 124 2.27 1.11 10.71
C LEU A 124 3.53 1.23 9.85
N LEU A 125 4.69 1.46 10.49
CA LEU A 125 5.95 1.60 9.75
C LEU A 125 6.40 0.29 9.08
N VAL A 126 6.38 -0.81 9.81
CA VAL A 126 6.90 -2.08 9.26
C VAL A 126 5.96 -2.65 8.21
N ILE A 127 4.65 -2.65 8.46
CA ILE A 127 3.68 -3.10 7.46
C ILE A 127 3.68 -2.13 6.27
N GLY A 128 3.73 -0.82 6.51
CA GLY A 128 3.74 0.18 5.45
C GLY A 128 4.94 0.06 4.53
N VAL A 129 6.16 0.06 5.08
CA VAL A 129 7.38 -0.10 4.28
C VAL A 129 7.41 -1.46 3.60
N GLY A 130 7.06 -2.53 4.32
CA GLY A 130 7.01 -3.88 3.76
C GLY A 130 6.04 -3.99 2.58
N SER A 131 4.82 -3.46 2.73
CA SER A 131 3.81 -3.46 1.67
C SER A 131 4.23 -2.62 0.47
N VAL A 132 4.68 -1.38 0.70
CA VAL A 132 5.12 -0.51 -0.40
C VAL A 132 6.25 -1.16 -1.20
N VAL A 133 7.25 -1.72 -0.54
CA VAL A 133 8.38 -2.37 -1.21
C VAL A 133 7.94 -3.61 -1.98
N THR A 134 7.16 -4.49 -1.35
CA THR A 134 6.85 -5.81 -1.93
C THR A 134 5.65 -5.82 -2.86
N MET A 135 4.70 -4.90 -2.69
CA MET A 135 3.47 -4.84 -3.50
C MET A 135 3.57 -3.82 -4.64
N VAL A 136 4.40 -2.77 -4.51
CA VAL A 136 4.41 -1.66 -5.45
C VAL A 136 5.78 -1.44 -6.07
N VAL A 137 6.81 -1.16 -5.25
CA VAL A 137 8.12 -0.72 -5.77
C VAL A 137 8.78 -1.81 -6.59
N ILE A 138 8.94 -3.01 -6.03
CA ILE A 138 9.62 -4.11 -6.76
C ILE A 138 8.77 -4.58 -7.95
N PRO A 139 7.46 -4.90 -7.81
CA PRO A 139 6.66 -5.25 -8.98
C PRO A 139 6.62 -4.14 -10.04
N GLY A 140 6.47 -2.87 -9.63
CA GLY A 140 6.44 -1.75 -10.57
C GLY A 140 7.76 -1.57 -11.34
N LEU A 141 8.91 -1.77 -10.68
CA LEU A 141 10.19 -1.76 -11.38
C LEU A 141 10.33 -2.94 -12.36
N LEU A 142 9.80 -4.10 -12.01
CA LEU A 142 9.80 -5.26 -12.91
C LEU A 142 8.89 -5.03 -14.12
N VAL A 143 7.69 -4.45 -13.95
CA VAL A 143 6.82 -4.08 -15.09
C VAL A 143 7.52 -3.06 -15.99
N PHE A 144 8.23 -2.08 -15.44
CA PHE A 144 9.05 -1.16 -16.24
C PHE A 144 10.07 -1.91 -17.11
N LEU A 145 10.69 -2.96 -16.58
CA LEU A 145 11.59 -3.81 -17.36
C LEU A 145 10.83 -4.66 -18.39
N GLU A 146 9.63 -5.12 -18.09
CA GLU A 146 8.79 -5.87 -19.04
C GLU A 146 8.54 -5.07 -20.32
N PHE A 147 8.29 -3.75 -20.22
CA PHE A 147 8.18 -2.88 -21.41
C PHE A 147 9.43 -2.85 -22.27
N SER A 148 10.62 -3.05 -21.68
CA SER A 148 11.88 -3.06 -22.42
C SER A 148 12.23 -4.43 -23.02
N TYR A 149 11.70 -5.52 -22.46
CA TYR A 149 12.10 -6.88 -22.82
C TYR A 149 11.03 -7.68 -23.57
N ILE A 150 9.75 -7.33 -23.43
CA ILE A 150 8.68 -7.98 -24.19
C ILE A 150 8.68 -7.36 -25.61
N PRO A 151 8.88 -8.16 -26.69
CA PRO A 151 9.07 -7.63 -28.04
C PRO A 151 7.92 -6.69 -28.49
N ALA A 152 6.68 -7.05 -28.17
CA ALA A 152 5.51 -6.24 -28.55
C ALA A 152 5.57 -4.80 -28.00
N ALA A 153 6.10 -4.61 -26.79
CA ALA A 153 6.27 -3.29 -26.20
C ALA A 153 7.58 -2.61 -26.60
N ALA A 154 8.67 -3.36 -26.65
CA ALA A 154 10.00 -2.82 -26.98
C ALA A 154 10.07 -2.18 -28.38
N GLU A 155 9.25 -2.66 -29.32
CA GLU A 155 9.12 -2.11 -30.68
C GLU A 155 8.21 -0.89 -30.77
N SER A 156 7.38 -0.63 -29.74
CA SER A 156 6.33 0.37 -29.79
C SER A 156 6.66 1.69 -29.08
N GLY A 157 7.80 1.79 -28.38
CA GLY A 157 8.25 3.01 -27.72
C GLY A 157 8.86 2.80 -26.34
N GLU A 158 9.40 3.87 -25.77
CA GLU A 158 10.00 3.87 -24.44
C GLU A 158 9.08 4.52 -23.40
N VAL A 159 9.04 3.95 -22.18
CA VAL A 159 8.37 4.57 -21.04
C VAL A 159 9.33 5.55 -20.36
N ALA A 160 8.93 6.80 -20.20
CA ALA A 160 9.73 7.78 -19.49
C ALA A 160 9.82 7.43 -18.00
N ILE A 161 11.05 7.34 -17.48
CA ILE A 161 11.32 6.89 -16.11
C ILE A 161 10.70 7.83 -15.05
N LEU A 162 10.67 9.14 -15.28
CA LEU A 162 10.21 10.10 -14.29
C LEU A 162 8.69 10.03 -14.07
N PRO A 163 7.82 10.05 -15.10
CA PRO A 163 6.40 9.78 -14.97
C PRO A 163 6.13 8.39 -14.34
N TRP A 164 6.89 7.37 -14.71
CA TRP A 164 6.76 6.03 -14.13
C TRP A 164 6.99 6.02 -12.63
N MET A 165 8.05 6.68 -12.16
CA MET A 165 8.32 6.83 -10.72
C MET A 165 7.20 7.61 -10.01
N GLY A 166 6.57 8.56 -10.69
CA GLY A 166 5.37 9.26 -10.21
C GLY A 166 4.21 8.30 -9.97
N ALA A 167 3.94 7.38 -10.92
CA ALA A 167 2.89 6.36 -10.77
C ALA A 167 3.19 5.39 -9.63
N VAL A 168 4.43 4.91 -9.52
CA VAL A 168 4.87 4.07 -8.38
C VAL A 168 4.71 4.81 -7.06
N GLY A 169 5.01 6.10 -7.03
CA GLY A 169 4.79 6.97 -5.86
C GLY A 169 3.31 7.07 -5.48
N ALA A 170 2.43 7.28 -6.45
CA ALA A 170 0.99 7.36 -6.21
C ALA A 170 0.38 6.03 -5.77
N LEU A 171 0.77 4.93 -6.40
CA LEU A 171 0.39 3.59 -5.96
C LEU A 171 0.85 3.31 -4.52
N SER A 172 2.04 3.82 -4.15
CA SER A 172 2.54 3.74 -2.77
C SER A 172 1.67 4.52 -1.79
N LEU A 173 1.24 5.73 -2.16
CA LEU A 173 0.29 6.51 -1.34
C LEU A 173 -1.06 5.82 -1.24
N ASN A 174 -1.54 5.21 -2.32
CA ASN A 174 -2.78 4.42 -2.31
C ASN A 174 -2.70 3.26 -1.32
N VAL A 175 -1.61 2.49 -1.33
CA VAL A 175 -1.36 1.41 -0.35
C VAL A 175 -1.32 1.95 1.09
N LEU A 176 -0.63 3.07 1.32
CA LEU A 176 -0.54 3.69 2.65
C LEU A 176 -1.89 4.22 3.14
N PHE A 177 -2.74 4.73 2.23
CA PHE A 177 -4.10 5.13 2.55
C PHE A 177 -4.92 3.94 3.06
N TYR A 178 -4.96 2.82 2.31
CA TYR A 178 -5.71 1.64 2.74
C TYR A 178 -5.10 0.97 3.98
N LEU A 179 -3.80 1.04 4.17
CA LEU A 179 -3.15 0.64 5.42
C LEU A 179 -3.65 1.48 6.59
N GLY A 180 -3.60 2.80 6.48
CA GLY A 180 -4.05 3.73 7.52
C GLY A 180 -5.52 3.52 7.88
N LEU A 181 -6.38 3.42 6.86
CA LEU A 181 -7.80 3.08 7.01
C LEU A 181 -7.98 1.75 7.75
N THR A 182 -7.32 0.69 7.30
CA THR A 182 -7.47 -0.65 7.88
C THR A 182 -7.00 -0.72 9.33
N VAL A 183 -5.89 -0.06 9.66
CA VAL A 183 -5.39 0.04 11.03
C VAL A 183 -6.36 0.84 11.90
N PHE A 184 -6.91 1.95 11.39
CA PHE A 184 -7.95 2.72 12.08
C PHE A 184 -9.17 1.86 12.39
N LEU A 185 -9.71 1.14 11.39
CA LEU A 185 -10.82 0.21 11.58
C LEU A 185 -10.48 -0.89 12.60
N GLY A 186 -9.22 -1.36 12.64
CA GLY A 186 -8.74 -2.29 13.66
C GLY A 186 -8.78 -1.75 15.09
N THR A 187 -8.73 -0.42 15.26
CA THR A 187 -8.96 0.21 16.58
C THR A 187 -10.44 0.31 16.94
N LEU A 188 -11.34 0.33 15.95
CA LEU A 188 -12.78 0.46 16.15
C LEU A 188 -13.46 -0.90 16.39
N PHE A 189 -13.08 -1.90 15.61
CA PHE A 189 -13.73 -3.20 15.60
C PHE A 189 -12.98 -4.24 16.44
N SER A 190 -13.72 -5.26 16.87
CA SER A 190 -13.20 -6.41 17.61
C SER A 190 -13.02 -7.68 16.77
N SER A 191 -13.47 -7.68 15.49
CA SER A 191 -13.35 -8.83 14.60
C SER A 191 -12.63 -8.49 13.30
N ARG A 192 -11.78 -9.40 12.82
CA ARG A 192 -11.07 -9.25 11.54
C ARG A 192 -12.04 -9.13 10.36
N GLY A 193 -13.16 -9.87 10.41
CA GLY A 193 -14.18 -9.83 9.37
C GLY A 193 -14.84 -8.46 9.22
N ALA A 194 -15.11 -7.75 10.34
CA ALA A 194 -15.66 -6.40 10.30
C ALA A 194 -14.64 -5.41 9.72
N VAL A 195 -13.35 -5.52 10.10
CA VAL A 195 -12.28 -4.67 9.57
C VAL A 195 -12.15 -4.82 8.06
N ILE A 196 -11.97 -6.06 7.58
CA ILE A 196 -11.75 -6.29 6.15
C ILE A 196 -13.01 -5.99 5.33
N GLY A 197 -14.20 -6.38 5.82
CA GLY A 197 -15.47 -6.10 5.14
C GLY A 197 -15.72 -4.60 4.97
N THR A 198 -15.44 -3.80 6.00
CA THR A 198 -15.56 -2.34 5.91
C THR A 198 -14.49 -1.73 5.01
N ALA A 199 -13.24 -2.18 5.09
CA ALA A 199 -12.15 -1.69 4.24
C ALA A 199 -12.43 -1.97 2.74
N ILE A 200 -12.89 -3.19 2.41
CA ILE A 200 -13.32 -3.53 1.04
C ILE A 200 -14.55 -2.75 0.64
N GLY A 201 -15.52 -2.56 1.56
CA GLY A 201 -16.70 -1.74 1.30
C GLY A 201 -16.35 -0.30 0.94
N VAL A 202 -15.41 0.33 1.66
CA VAL A 202 -14.90 1.67 1.34
C VAL A 202 -14.18 1.68 -0.01
N PHE A 203 -13.38 0.66 -0.30
CA PHE A 203 -12.72 0.51 -1.59
C PHE A 203 -13.74 0.42 -2.73
N MET A 204 -14.72 -0.48 -2.63
CA MET A 204 -15.77 -0.64 -3.64
C MET A 204 -16.62 0.63 -3.81
N ALA A 205 -17.03 1.23 -2.69
CA ALA A 205 -17.80 2.48 -2.73
C ALA A 205 -16.99 3.60 -3.42
N GLY A 206 -15.71 3.69 -3.15
CA GLY A 206 -14.83 4.66 -3.79
C GLY A 206 -14.73 4.50 -5.29
N THR A 207 -14.48 3.28 -5.76
CA THR A 207 -14.38 2.99 -7.20
C THR A 207 -15.70 3.24 -7.95
N LEU A 208 -16.86 3.05 -7.29
CA LEU A 208 -18.15 3.27 -7.91
C LEU A 208 -18.61 4.74 -7.85
N ILE A 209 -18.26 5.45 -6.78
CA ILE A 209 -18.77 6.81 -6.52
C ILE A 209 -17.85 7.88 -7.10
N ALA A 210 -16.52 7.68 -7.05
CA ALA A 210 -15.57 8.69 -7.50
C ALA A 210 -15.82 9.18 -8.94
N PRO A 211 -16.13 8.31 -9.93
CA PRO A 211 -16.38 8.74 -11.31
C PRO A 211 -17.64 9.62 -11.50
N VAL A 212 -18.59 9.56 -10.57
CA VAL A 212 -19.85 10.34 -10.65
C VAL A 212 -19.83 11.60 -9.79
N LEU A 213 -18.76 11.83 -9.03
CA LEU A 213 -18.59 13.05 -8.24
C LEU A 213 -18.19 14.24 -9.13
N PRO A 214 -18.63 15.47 -8.79
CA PRO A 214 -18.04 16.66 -9.38
C PRO A 214 -16.52 16.68 -9.18
N SER A 215 -15.74 17.12 -10.19
CA SER A 215 -14.29 17.08 -10.18
C SER A 215 -13.64 17.72 -8.93
N VAL A 216 -14.22 18.84 -8.44
CA VAL A 216 -13.75 19.50 -7.23
C VAL A 216 -13.86 18.59 -6.00
N VAL A 217 -14.93 17.80 -5.89
CA VAL A 217 -15.14 16.86 -4.77
C VAL A 217 -14.28 15.62 -4.97
N SER A 218 -14.26 15.08 -6.19
CA SER A 218 -13.46 13.91 -6.53
C SER A 218 -11.98 14.12 -6.19
N ASN A 219 -11.40 15.27 -6.56
CA ASN A 219 -10.01 15.62 -6.31
C ASN A 219 -9.64 15.70 -4.81
N LEU A 220 -10.61 15.83 -3.92
CA LEU A 220 -10.40 15.80 -2.47
C LEU A 220 -10.48 14.38 -1.90
N THR A 221 -10.76 13.40 -2.72
CA THR A 221 -10.83 11.99 -2.33
C THR A 221 -9.52 11.27 -2.68
N PRO A 222 -9.15 10.20 -1.96
CA PRO A 222 -7.97 9.42 -2.30
C PRO A 222 -8.12 8.62 -3.61
N TRP A 223 -9.33 8.44 -4.09
CA TRP A 223 -9.64 7.66 -5.30
C TRP A 223 -9.27 8.40 -6.58
N ALA A 224 -9.27 9.74 -6.58
CA ALA A 224 -8.82 10.54 -7.72
C ALA A 224 -7.28 10.59 -7.88
N LEU A 225 -6.53 9.92 -7.00
CA LEU A 225 -5.06 9.97 -7.01
C LEU A 225 -4.46 9.33 -8.26
N LEU A 226 -5.10 8.30 -8.80
CA LEU A 226 -4.50 7.44 -9.83
C LEU A 226 -4.86 7.87 -11.25
N ASP A 227 -6.05 8.42 -11.48
CA ASP A 227 -6.53 8.82 -12.79
C ASP A 227 -5.62 9.84 -13.52
N PRO A 228 -5.23 10.98 -12.88
CA PRO A 228 -4.35 11.94 -13.54
C PRO A 228 -2.97 11.39 -13.87
N LEU A 229 -2.51 10.39 -13.10
CA LEU A 229 -1.20 9.78 -13.27
C LEU A 229 -1.18 8.76 -14.39
N ALA A 230 -2.22 7.96 -14.52
CA ALA A 230 -2.39 7.07 -15.65
C ALA A 230 -2.42 7.86 -16.96
N MET A 231 -3.18 8.97 -17.00
CA MET A 231 -3.27 9.85 -18.17
C MET A 231 -1.93 10.54 -18.50
N ALA A 232 -1.17 10.98 -17.49
CA ALA A 232 0.13 11.61 -17.70
C ALA A 232 1.22 10.61 -18.16
N LEU A 233 1.07 9.34 -17.82
CA LEU A 233 1.96 8.27 -18.31
C LEU A 233 1.63 7.87 -19.76
N ALA A 234 0.35 7.86 -20.12
CA ALA A 234 -0.09 7.51 -21.47
C ALA A 234 0.22 8.60 -22.50
N ASP A 235 0.29 9.86 -22.07
CA ASP A 235 0.55 11.02 -22.94
C ASP A 235 1.55 11.97 -22.26
N GLU A 236 2.82 11.91 -22.67
CA GLU A 236 3.89 12.76 -22.12
C GLU A 236 3.65 14.27 -22.34
N THR A 237 2.74 14.65 -23.26
CA THR A 237 2.37 16.05 -23.50
C THR A 237 1.37 16.56 -22.47
N ARG A 238 0.72 15.68 -21.74
CA ARG A 238 -0.21 16.06 -20.66
C ARG A 238 0.53 16.30 -19.36
N SER A 239 0.49 17.53 -18.92
CA SER A 239 0.84 17.87 -17.54
C SER A 239 -0.21 17.30 -16.58
N VAL A 240 0.22 16.88 -15.40
CA VAL A 240 -0.70 16.57 -14.29
C VAL A 240 -1.53 17.82 -14.01
N ASP A 241 -2.81 17.81 -14.38
CA ASP A 241 -3.71 18.96 -14.29
C ASP A 241 -3.89 19.45 -12.84
N SER A 242 -3.65 18.60 -11.87
CA SER A 242 -3.79 18.96 -10.47
C SER A 242 -2.94 18.09 -9.55
N ILE A 243 -2.16 18.73 -8.68
CA ILE A 243 -1.45 18.09 -7.56
C ILE A 243 -2.36 17.88 -6.33
N VAL A 244 -3.59 18.41 -6.38
CA VAL A 244 -4.56 18.35 -5.26
C VAL A 244 -4.85 16.92 -4.79
N PRO A 245 -5.06 15.91 -5.67
CA PRO A 245 -5.28 14.53 -5.24
C PRO A 245 -4.14 13.94 -4.42
N VAL A 246 -2.88 14.32 -4.70
CA VAL A 246 -1.71 13.87 -3.94
C VAL A 246 -1.78 14.40 -2.50
N PHE A 247 -2.03 15.70 -2.33
CA PHE A 247 -2.18 16.29 -1.01
C PHE A 247 -3.42 15.78 -0.28
N ALA A 248 -4.51 15.54 -0.99
CA ALA A 248 -5.72 14.95 -0.42
C ALA A 248 -5.45 13.53 0.11
N ALA A 249 -4.76 12.68 -0.65
CA ALA A 249 -4.38 11.34 -0.20
C ALA A 249 -3.46 11.41 1.03
N MET A 250 -2.46 12.28 1.04
CA MET A 250 -1.59 12.50 2.21
C MET A 250 -2.39 12.97 3.44
N ALA A 251 -3.36 13.88 3.25
CA ALA A 251 -4.22 14.35 4.33
C ALA A 251 -5.08 13.21 4.90
N TRP A 252 -5.67 12.36 4.05
CA TRP A 252 -6.43 11.20 4.49
C TRP A 252 -5.58 10.18 5.24
N ILE A 253 -4.35 9.91 4.77
CA ILE A 253 -3.37 9.06 5.48
C ILE A 253 -3.10 9.63 6.88
N ALA A 254 -2.86 10.94 6.97
CA ALA A 254 -2.62 11.61 8.25
C ALA A 254 -3.85 11.55 9.16
N ILE A 255 -5.06 11.79 8.64
CA ILE A 255 -6.32 11.71 9.39
C ILE A 255 -6.50 10.33 10.00
N PHE A 256 -6.41 9.24 9.20
CA PHE A 256 -6.58 7.89 9.72
C PHE A 256 -5.46 7.49 10.69
N THR A 257 -4.24 7.92 10.44
CA THR A 257 -3.12 7.69 11.35
C THR A 257 -3.37 8.36 12.70
N VAL A 258 -3.68 9.66 12.72
CA VAL A 258 -3.96 10.42 13.94
C VAL A 258 -5.19 9.86 14.66
N ALA A 259 -6.25 9.55 13.95
CA ALA A 259 -7.47 8.95 14.50
C ALA A 259 -7.17 7.58 15.14
N SER A 260 -6.31 6.77 14.51
CA SER A 260 -5.86 5.49 15.08
C SER A 260 -5.14 5.68 16.41
N PHE A 261 -4.19 6.62 16.46
CA PHE A 261 -3.47 6.94 17.70
C PHE A 261 -4.41 7.44 18.79
N TRP A 262 -5.28 8.39 18.46
CA TRP A 262 -6.23 8.96 19.39
C TRP A 262 -7.18 7.89 19.98
N ARG A 263 -7.73 7.02 19.14
CA ARG A 263 -8.63 5.95 19.56
C ARG A 263 -7.92 4.89 20.39
N PHE A 264 -6.73 4.45 19.94
CA PHE A 264 -5.95 3.41 20.62
C PHE A 264 -5.45 3.84 22.01
N GLN A 265 -5.16 5.13 22.22
CA GLN A 265 -4.79 5.66 23.54
C GLN A 265 -5.92 5.54 24.58
N ARG A 266 -7.17 5.51 24.14
CA ARG A 266 -8.37 5.43 25.00
C ARG A 266 -8.90 4.02 25.17
N GLU A 267 -8.24 3.04 24.56
CA GLU A 267 -8.66 1.65 24.64
C GLU A 267 -8.24 1.05 25.98
N GLU A 268 -9.16 0.32 26.62
CA GLU A 268 -8.87 -0.46 27.84
C GLU A 268 -8.46 -1.88 27.44
N PHE A 269 -7.38 -2.38 28.01
CA PHE A 269 -6.81 -3.71 27.76
C PHE A 269 -6.81 -4.57 28.99
#